data_c475417a09c976469cfabd4371595bb8
#
_entry.id   c475417a09c976469cfabd4371595bb8
#
_cell.length_a   1.000
_cell.length_b   1.000
_cell.length_c   1.000
_cell.angle_alpha   90.00
_cell.angle_beta   90.00
_cell.angle_gamma   90.00
#
_symmetry.space_group_name_H-M   'P 1'
#
loop_
_entity.id
_entity.type
_entity.pdbx_description
1 polymer ?
#
loop_
_entity_poly.entity_id
_entity_poly.type
_entity_poly.pdbx_seq_one_letter_code
_entity_poly.pdbx_strand_id
1 'polypeptide(L)'
;MRLERWILAASLAAGCAMAAAQGAQPLRLLVWINGDKGYNGLQKVGDVFAREVGVQVVVQHPEGAPDKFTAAAAAGKGPDVFCWPHDRVGEWAKSGLIVPVRPARRLRERIDEGAWKAFTYQGQVWGYPIAIEAVGLIYNKALVKEPPATFDEVIALDRQLKPRGIGAILWDYNKSFFTWPLLAGPGGYVFGRNAAGELDAAQVGVNQPGAVAGAAMVERLVRDGHMPRGARYAEMEAAFARGQVAMMISGPWAWDNAKKAGIDFAVAPVPAVVPGKPSRPFVGVLGCMVSSASRIKDVAREFVENHLLKVESLKTISADVALGTPADKAYFRELSADPRIVATMANAQAGEPIPNIPEMQRFFPAVDAALEAISNGRQSPKDAMDGAAARMRVR
;
A
#
# COMPACT_ATOMS: atom_id res chain seq x y z
N MET A 1 -32.95 29.16 -65.11
CA MET A 1 -33.20 28.00 -64.20
C MET A 1 -32.08 26.93 -64.23
N ARG A 2 -30.84 27.27 -64.37
CA ARG A 2 -29.73 26.27 -64.26
C ARG A 2 -28.57 26.72 -63.31
N LEU A 3 -28.59 27.93 -62.80
CA LEU A 3 -27.53 28.44 -61.90
C LEU A 3 -27.82 28.17 -60.40
N GLU A 4 -29.07 28.09 -60.00
CA GLU A 4 -29.48 27.89 -58.57
C GLU A 4 -29.23 26.47 -58.06
N ARG A 5 -29.15 25.45 -58.92
CA ARG A 5 -28.92 24.06 -58.53
C ARG A 5 -27.49 23.75 -58.15
N TRP A 6 -26.52 24.53 -58.59
CA TRP A 6 -25.10 24.33 -58.27
C TRP A 6 -24.68 24.97 -56.96
N ILE A 7 -25.39 25.96 -56.47
CA ILE A 7 -25.10 26.62 -55.19
C ILE A 7 -25.58 25.76 -54.01
N LEU A 8 -26.69 25.04 -54.17
CA LEU A 8 -27.19 24.13 -53.12
C LEU A 8 -26.27 22.87 -52.95
N ALA A 9 -25.72 22.34 -54.03
CA ALA A 9 -24.84 21.17 -53.98
C ALA A 9 -23.47 21.48 -53.35
N ALA A 10 -22.93 22.69 -53.56
CA ALA A 10 -21.68 23.15 -52.96
C ALA A 10 -21.83 23.40 -51.43
N SER A 11 -23.02 23.86 -50.98
CA SER A 11 -23.29 24.11 -49.56
C SER A 11 -23.46 22.82 -48.75
N LEU A 12 -24.02 21.76 -49.35
CA LEU A 12 -24.13 20.44 -48.68
C LEU A 12 -22.78 19.72 -48.62
N ALA A 13 -21.92 19.84 -49.62
CA ALA A 13 -20.59 19.24 -49.59
C ALA A 13 -19.65 19.91 -48.59
N ALA A 14 -19.78 21.24 -48.40
CA ALA A 14 -18.99 21.97 -47.38
C ALA A 14 -19.49 21.66 -45.96
N GLY A 15 -20.81 21.43 -45.75
CA GLY A 15 -21.37 21.03 -44.48
C GLY A 15 -20.96 19.63 -44.03
N CYS A 16 -20.86 18.66 -44.96
CA CYS A 16 -20.38 17.31 -44.66
C CYS A 16 -18.85 17.25 -44.39
N ALA A 17 -18.08 18.12 -45.02
CA ALA A 17 -16.62 18.19 -44.79
C ALA A 17 -16.27 18.82 -43.43
N MET A 18 -17.10 19.75 -42.90
CA MET A 18 -16.89 20.31 -41.54
C MET A 18 -17.38 19.39 -40.42
N ALA A 19 -18.32 18.48 -40.66
CA ALA A 19 -18.75 17.49 -39.66
C ALA A 19 -17.71 16.36 -39.48
N ALA A 20 -16.82 16.12 -40.45
CA ALA A 20 -15.75 15.11 -40.36
C ALA A 20 -14.49 15.62 -39.64
N ALA A 21 -14.40 16.89 -39.27
CA ALA A 21 -13.27 17.52 -38.62
C ALA A 21 -13.48 17.78 -37.12
N GLN A 22 -14.56 17.30 -36.52
CA GLN A 22 -14.63 17.15 -35.07
C GLN A 22 -13.82 15.90 -34.72
N GLY A 23 -12.50 16.09 -34.51
CA GLY A 23 -11.57 15.03 -34.13
C GLY A 23 -12.14 14.26 -32.94
N ALA A 24 -12.35 12.97 -33.12
CA ALA A 24 -12.74 12.08 -32.05
C ALA A 24 -11.78 12.35 -30.88
N GLN A 25 -12.30 12.72 -29.72
CA GLN A 25 -11.48 12.91 -28.53
C GLN A 25 -10.64 11.64 -28.33
N PRO A 26 -9.33 11.78 -28.11
CA PRO A 26 -8.48 10.61 -27.95
C PRO A 26 -9.05 9.73 -26.83
N LEU A 27 -9.06 8.42 -27.05
CA LEU A 27 -9.50 7.46 -26.05
C LEU A 27 -8.69 7.69 -24.78
N ARG A 28 -9.39 7.76 -23.63
CA ARG A 28 -8.77 8.10 -22.36
C ARG A 28 -8.85 6.92 -21.40
N LEU A 29 -7.71 6.54 -20.82
CA LEU A 29 -7.57 5.56 -19.76
C LEU A 29 -7.35 6.31 -18.43
N LEU A 30 -8.25 6.14 -17.48
CA LEU A 30 -8.15 6.73 -16.15
C LEU A 30 -7.55 5.71 -15.16
N VAL A 31 -6.46 6.08 -14.52
CA VAL A 31 -5.78 5.27 -13.51
C VAL A 31 -5.82 5.99 -12.16
N TRP A 32 -6.28 5.30 -11.13
CA TRP A 32 -6.13 5.78 -9.76
C TRP A 32 -5.08 4.95 -9.03
N ILE A 33 -4.24 5.62 -8.25
CA ILE A 33 -3.25 5.00 -7.36
C ILE A 33 -3.19 5.77 -6.05
N ASN A 34 -2.68 5.15 -5.02
CA ASN A 34 -2.51 5.72 -3.69
C ASN A 34 -1.79 7.07 -3.73
N GLY A 35 -2.45 8.11 -3.19
CA GLY A 35 -1.93 9.47 -3.12
C GLY A 35 -0.89 9.67 -2.02
N ASP A 36 -1.03 8.96 -0.93
CA ASP A 36 -0.16 9.11 0.26
C ASP A 36 1.30 8.75 -0.04
N LYS A 37 1.53 7.92 -1.06
CA LYS A 37 2.86 7.44 -1.46
C LYS A 37 3.44 8.17 -2.68
N GLY A 38 2.68 9.01 -3.36
CA GLY A 38 3.17 9.92 -4.40
C GLY A 38 3.34 9.38 -5.80
N TYR A 39 3.57 8.18 -6.09
CA TYR A 39 3.78 7.46 -7.38
C TYR A 39 3.56 8.25 -8.71
N ASN A 40 4.12 9.47 -8.82
CA ASN A 40 3.97 10.33 -10.01
C ASN A 40 4.70 9.76 -11.24
N GLY A 41 5.68 8.87 -11.03
CA GLY A 41 6.37 8.14 -12.10
C GLY A 41 5.41 7.31 -12.95
N LEU A 42 4.23 6.93 -12.43
CA LEU A 42 3.22 6.21 -13.18
C LEU A 42 2.62 7.06 -14.32
N GLN A 43 2.48 8.39 -14.14
CA GLN A 43 2.07 9.27 -15.25
C GLN A 43 3.07 9.25 -16.39
N LYS A 44 4.38 9.22 -16.10
CA LYS A 44 5.44 9.12 -17.14
C LYS A 44 5.31 7.83 -17.94
N VAL A 45 4.95 6.71 -17.29
CA VAL A 45 4.65 5.44 -17.97
C VAL A 45 3.41 5.59 -18.85
N GLY A 46 2.36 6.26 -18.36
CA GLY A 46 1.17 6.58 -19.13
C GLY A 46 1.45 7.45 -20.35
N ASP A 47 2.36 8.42 -20.25
CA ASP A 47 2.77 9.29 -21.38
C ASP A 47 3.52 8.51 -22.46
N VAL A 48 4.28 7.46 -22.08
CA VAL A 48 4.91 6.54 -23.06
C VAL A 48 3.81 5.75 -23.77
N PHE A 49 2.88 5.16 -23.05
CA PHE A 49 1.75 4.43 -23.62
C PHE A 49 0.93 5.28 -24.58
N ALA A 50 0.67 6.54 -24.22
CA ALA A 50 -0.07 7.47 -25.08
C ALA A 50 0.63 7.71 -26.42
N ARG A 51 1.95 7.82 -26.42
CA ARG A 51 2.73 7.98 -27.67
C ARG A 51 2.78 6.72 -28.53
N GLU A 52 2.82 5.54 -27.89
CA GLU A 52 2.92 4.26 -28.60
C GLU A 52 1.58 3.75 -29.12
N VAL A 53 0.50 3.96 -28.37
CA VAL A 53 -0.81 3.33 -28.61
C VAL A 53 -1.89 4.36 -29.01
N GLY A 54 -1.65 5.65 -28.80
CA GLY A 54 -2.62 6.71 -29.11
C GLY A 54 -3.77 6.85 -28.11
N VAL A 55 -3.63 6.28 -26.91
CA VAL A 55 -4.59 6.36 -25.81
C VAL A 55 -4.06 7.27 -24.72
N GLN A 56 -4.74 8.36 -24.41
CA GLN A 56 -4.34 9.26 -23.34
C GLN A 56 -4.49 8.55 -21.99
N VAL A 57 -3.41 8.48 -21.19
CA VAL A 57 -3.46 7.99 -19.81
C VAL A 57 -3.50 9.18 -18.86
N VAL A 58 -4.41 9.13 -17.89
CA VAL A 58 -4.50 10.14 -16.82
C VAL A 58 -4.41 9.43 -15.48
N VAL A 59 -3.36 9.75 -14.74
CA VAL A 59 -3.15 9.22 -13.38
C VAL A 59 -3.67 10.22 -12.36
N GLN A 60 -4.45 9.73 -11.41
CA GLN A 60 -4.99 10.52 -10.29
C GLN A 60 -4.66 9.86 -8.97
N HIS A 61 -4.53 10.68 -7.93
CA HIS A 61 -4.20 10.29 -6.56
C HIS A 61 -5.30 10.77 -5.60
N PRO A 62 -6.51 10.17 -5.63
CA PRO A 62 -7.59 10.61 -4.77
C PRO A 62 -7.29 10.26 -3.30
N GLU A 63 -7.44 11.24 -2.43
CA GLU A 63 -7.42 11.00 -0.99
C GLU A 63 -8.57 10.05 -0.60
N GLY A 64 -8.33 9.10 0.31
CA GLY A 64 -9.31 8.06 0.67
C GLY A 64 -9.67 7.15 -0.53
N ALA A 65 -8.70 6.86 -1.38
CA ALA A 65 -8.87 6.15 -2.64
C ALA A 65 -9.68 4.85 -2.57
N PRO A 66 -9.52 3.95 -1.57
CA PRO A 66 -10.28 2.69 -1.53
C PRO A 66 -11.78 2.89 -1.42
N ASP A 67 -12.23 3.78 -0.54
CA ASP A 67 -13.65 4.03 -0.32
C ASP A 67 -14.27 4.80 -1.48
N LYS A 68 -13.52 5.76 -2.04
CA LYS A 68 -13.93 6.47 -3.26
C LYS A 68 -14.03 5.52 -4.46
N PHE A 69 -13.10 4.57 -4.60
CA PHE A 69 -13.19 3.54 -5.64
C PHE A 69 -14.43 2.66 -5.45
N THR A 70 -14.66 2.16 -4.23
CA THR A 70 -15.85 1.34 -3.92
C THR A 70 -17.12 2.07 -4.30
N ALA A 71 -17.29 3.32 -3.89
CA ALA A 71 -18.48 4.12 -4.20
C ALA A 71 -18.62 4.42 -5.70
N ALA A 72 -17.53 4.81 -6.37
CA ALA A 72 -17.55 5.15 -7.79
C ALA A 72 -17.82 3.93 -8.68
N ALA A 73 -17.14 2.80 -8.43
CA ALA A 73 -17.30 1.57 -9.19
C ALA A 73 -18.71 0.98 -9.02
N ALA A 74 -19.27 1.01 -7.81
CA ALA A 74 -20.67 0.61 -7.55
C ALA A 74 -21.68 1.47 -8.32
N ALA A 75 -21.35 2.74 -8.58
CA ALA A 75 -22.16 3.65 -9.41
C ALA A 75 -21.87 3.51 -10.92
N GLY A 76 -21.08 2.54 -11.37
CA GLY A 76 -20.68 2.36 -12.76
C GLY A 76 -19.75 3.47 -13.29
N LYS A 77 -18.99 4.10 -12.41
CA LYS A 77 -18.09 5.23 -12.65
C LYS A 77 -16.71 4.94 -12.06
N GLY A 78 -15.81 5.91 -12.10
CA GLY A 78 -14.47 5.84 -11.50
C GLY A 78 -13.38 5.49 -12.51
N PRO A 79 -12.23 4.98 -12.04
CA PRO A 79 -11.10 4.67 -12.91
C PRO A 79 -11.33 3.40 -13.72
N ASP A 80 -10.56 3.27 -14.82
CA ASP A 80 -10.45 2.03 -15.59
C ASP A 80 -9.52 1.05 -14.89
N VAL A 81 -8.45 1.57 -14.29
CA VAL A 81 -7.46 0.83 -13.52
C VAL A 81 -7.34 1.43 -12.12
N PHE A 82 -7.41 0.60 -11.10
CA PHE A 82 -7.17 1.00 -9.72
C PHE A 82 -5.98 0.24 -9.13
N CYS A 83 -4.95 0.96 -8.71
CA CYS A 83 -3.75 0.41 -8.12
C CYS A 83 -3.77 0.63 -6.61
N TRP A 84 -3.79 -0.49 -5.86
CA TRP A 84 -3.89 -0.51 -4.41
C TRP A 84 -3.28 -1.81 -3.85
N PRO A 85 -2.88 -1.88 -2.58
CA PRO A 85 -2.58 -3.15 -1.92
C PRO A 85 -3.75 -4.14 -1.99
N HIS A 86 -3.42 -5.42 -1.92
CA HIS A 86 -4.35 -6.52 -2.18
C HIS A 86 -5.41 -6.78 -1.10
N ASP A 87 -5.36 -6.10 0.01
CA ASP A 87 -6.18 -6.30 1.21
C ASP A 87 -7.70 -6.23 0.98
N ARG A 88 -8.13 -5.49 -0.05
CA ARG A 88 -9.57 -5.38 -0.40
C ARG A 88 -9.99 -6.16 -1.65
N VAL A 89 -9.10 -6.98 -2.21
CA VAL A 89 -9.39 -7.77 -3.43
C VAL A 89 -10.63 -8.66 -3.25
N GLY A 90 -10.74 -9.38 -2.12
CA GLY A 90 -11.88 -10.25 -1.86
C GLY A 90 -13.20 -9.50 -1.74
N GLU A 91 -13.20 -8.32 -1.11
CA GLU A 91 -14.37 -7.43 -1.03
C GLU A 91 -14.82 -6.97 -2.43
N TRP A 92 -13.90 -6.41 -3.21
CA TRP A 92 -14.21 -5.86 -4.52
C TRP A 92 -14.56 -6.94 -5.55
N ALA A 93 -13.92 -8.12 -5.47
CA ALA A 93 -14.25 -9.26 -6.29
C ALA A 93 -15.67 -9.80 -5.99
N LYS A 94 -15.98 -9.99 -4.70
CA LYS A 94 -17.30 -10.47 -4.24
C LYS A 94 -18.42 -9.48 -4.60
N SER A 95 -18.14 -8.18 -4.54
CA SER A 95 -19.09 -7.11 -4.87
C SER A 95 -19.15 -6.80 -6.38
N GLY A 96 -18.37 -7.49 -7.22
CA GLY A 96 -18.36 -7.30 -8.67
C GLY A 96 -17.78 -5.95 -9.12
N LEU A 97 -16.96 -5.29 -8.32
CA LEU A 97 -16.38 -3.97 -8.61
C LEU A 97 -15.09 -4.05 -9.44
N ILE A 98 -14.43 -5.19 -9.44
CA ILE A 98 -13.26 -5.49 -10.28
C ILE A 98 -13.54 -6.73 -11.13
N VAL A 99 -12.77 -6.92 -12.19
CA VAL A 99 -12.92 -8.09 -13.06
C VAL A 99 -11.73 -9.05 -12.94
N PRO A 100 -11.94 -10.37 -13.07
CA PRO A 100 -10.84 -11.32 -13.07
C PRO A 100 -9.93 -11.09 -14.28
N VAL A 101 -8.64 -11.36 -14.08
CA VAL A 101 -7.63 -11.25 -15.13
C VAL A 101 -7.01 -12.61 -15.44
N ARG A 102 -6.51 -12.76 -16.65
CA ARG A 102 -5.84 -13.98 -17.13
C ARG A 102 -4.47 -13.62 -17.66
N PRO A 103 -3.50 -13.34 -16.77
CA PRO A 103 -2.16 -12.96 -17.20
C PRO A 103 -1.52 -14.02 -18.10
N ALA A 104 -0.83 -13.57 -19.16
CA ALA A 104 -0.09 -14.47 -20.03
C ALA A 104 0.93 -15.30 -19.23
N ARG A 105 1.17 -16.55 -19.64
CA ARG A 105 2.08 -17.47 -18.95
C ARG A 105 3.46 -16.84 -18.69
N ARG A 106 4.03 -16.15 -19.68
CA ARG A 106 5.31 -15.45 -19.56
C ARG A 106 5.31 -14.42 -18.41
N LEU A 107 4.21 -13.68 -18.23
CA LEU A 107 4.09 -12.72 -17.15
C LEU A 107 3.96 -13.43 -15.80
N ARG A 108 3.19 -14.51 -15.73
CA ARG A 108 3.06 -15.31 -14.50
C ARG A 108 4.39 -15.87 -14.01
N GLU A 109 5.21 -16.39 -14.90
CA GLU A 109 6.53 -16.94 -14.58
C GLU A 109 7.52 -15.87 -14.11
N ARG A 110 7.36 -14.63 -14.58
CA ARG A 110 8.22 -13.49 -14.27
C ARG A 110 7.97 -12.89 -12.89
N ILE A 111 6.72 -12.88 -12.46
CA ILE A 111 6.29 -12.29 -11.17
C ILE A 111 6.40 -13.35 -10.05
N ASP A 112 6.63 -12.90 -8.84
CA ASP A 112 6.69 -13.71 -7.63
C ASP A 112 5.35 -14.46 -7.38
N GLU A 113 5.45 -15.74 -6.99
CA GLU A 113 4.26 -16.57 -6.77
C GLU A 113 3.44 -16.11 -5.56
N GLY A 114 4.10 -15.67 -4.49
CA GLY A 114 3.42 -15.12 -3.31
C GLY A 114 2.63 -13.86 -3.63
N ALA A 115 3.20 -13.02 -4.53
CA ALA A 115 2.52 -11.83 -5.01
C ALA A 115 1.27 -12.17 -5.85
N TRP A 116 1.30 -13.21 -6.68
CA TRP A 116 0.10 -13.70 -7.36
C TRP A 116 -0.93 -14.26 -6.40
N LYS A 117 -0.52 -15.01 -5.36
CA LYS A 117 -1.41 -15.54 -4.32
C LYS A 117 -2.15 -14.42 -3.60
N ALA A 118 -1.50 -13.29 -3.33
CA ALA A 118 -2.11 -12.11 -2.72
C ALA A 118 -3.28 -11.56 -3.54
N PHE A 119 -3.18 -11.57 -4.87
CA PHE A 119 -4.25 -11.16 -5.79
C PHE A 119 -5.17 -12.31 -6.22
N THR A 120 -5.06 -13.49 -5.61
CA THR A 120 -5.94 -14.63 -5.90
C THR A 120 -7.04 -14.72 -4.84
N TYR A 121 -8.29 -14.71 -5.27
CA TYR A 121 -9.46 -14.91 -4.43
C TYR A 121 -10.42 -15.90 -5.13
N GLN A 122 -10.93 -16.91 -4.40
CA GLN A 122 -11.79 -17.97 -4.93
C GLN A 122 -11.23 -18.60 -6.23
N GLY A 123 -9.95 -18.91 -6.25
CA GLY A 123 -9.27 -19.57 -7.38
C GLY A 123 -9.05 -18.72 -8.63
N GLN A 124 -9.46 -17.45 -8.62
CA GLN A 124 -9.26 -16.52 -9.74
C GLN A 124 -8.27 -15.42 -9.36
N VAL A 125 -7.51 -14.93 -10.36
CA VAL A 125 -6.61 -13.78 -10.21
C VAL A 125 -7.39 -12.50 -10.52
N TRP A 126 -7.28 -11.50 -9.65
CA TRP A 126 -8.08 -10.27 -9.72
C TRP A 126 -7.26 -8.99 -9.93
N GLY A 127 -5.96 -9.11 -10.08
CA GLY A 127 -5.10 -7.97 -10.31
C GLY A 127 -3.67 -8.39 -10.68
N TYR A 128 -2.85 -7.40 -10.93
CA TYR A 128 -1.48 -7.52 -11.42
C TYR A 128 -0.50 -7.00 -10.37
N PRO A 129 0.29 -7.87 -9.72
CA PRO A 129 1.22 -7.45 -8.68
C PRO A 129 2.36 -6.57 -9.22
N ILE A 130 2.71 -5.54 -8.46
CA ILE A 130 3.81 -4.60 -8.78
C ILE A 130 4.96 -4.76 -7.79
N ALA A 131 4.65 -4.70 -6.48
CA ALA A 131 5.66 -4.72 -5.42
C ALA A 131 5.16 -5.42 -4.17
N ILE A 132 6.07 -6.07 -3.45
CA ILE A 132 5.84 -6.66 -2.13
C ILE A 132 6.26 -5.61 -1.10
N GLU A 133 5.39 -5.30 -0.16
CA GLU A 133 5.56 -4.24 0.82
C GLU A 133 5.53 -4.81 2.24
N ALA A 134 6.53 -4.48 3.03
CA ALA A 134 6.52 -4.69 4.48
C ALA A 134 7.16 -3.49 5.17
N VAL A 135 6.65 -3.14 6.35
CA VAL A 135 7.32 -2.14 7.18
C VAL A 135 8.52 -2.75 7.88
N GLY A 136 9.52 -1.91 8.14
CA GLY A 136 10.68 -2.22 8.93
C GLY A 136 11.07 -1.04 9.80
N LEU A 137 12.11 -1.23 10.62
CA LEU A 137 12.76 -0.15 11.34
C LEU A 137 13.73 0.56 10.40
N ILE A 138 13.44 1.81 10.06
CA ILE A 138 14.33 2.70 9.32
C ILE A 138 15.09 3.54 10.36
N TYR A 139 16.42 3.49 10.35
CA TYR A 139 17.22 4.18 11.37
C TYR A 139 18.34 5.02 10.76
N ASN A 140 18.57 6.19 11.36
CA ASN A 140 19.67 7.09 11.01
C ASN A 140 20.99 6.57 11.59
N LYS A 141 21.92 6.16 10.73
CA LYS A 141 23.22 5.57 11.10
C LYS A 141 24.15 6.53 11.85
N ALA A 142 23.92 7.83 11.75
CA ALA A 142 24.66 8.82 12.53
C ALA A 142 24.24 8.82 14.01
N LEU A 143 22.98 8.45 14.29
CA LEU A 143 22.41 8.46 15.66
C LEU A 143 22.35 7.06 16.28
N VAL A 144 22.19 6.02 15.47
CA VAL A 144 22.04 4.62 15.89
C VAL A 144 23.10 3.78 15.19
N LYS A 145 24.05 3.25 15.95
CA LYS A 145 25.12 2.41 15.39
C LYS A 145 24.65 0.98 15.16
N GLU A 146 23.90 0.45 16.13
CA GLU A 146 23.30 -0.87 16.08
C GLU A 146 21.80 -0.72 16.36
N PRO A 147 20.92 -1.22 15.47
CA PRO A 147 19.49 -1.12 15.68
C PRO A 147 19.06 -1.96 16.89
N PRO A 148 18.18 -1.44 17.77
CA PRO A 148 17.71 -2.18 18.94
C PRO A 148 16.90 -3.42 18.52
N ALA A 149 17.11 -4.52 19.23
CA ALA A 149 16.39 -5.78 19.01
C ALA A 149 15.03 -5.81 19.74
N THR A 150 14.89 -5.02 20.82
CA THR A 150 13.70 -4.98 21.67
C THR A 150 13.22 -3.56 21.94
N PHE A 151 11.95 -3.39 22.29
CA PHE A 151 11.42 -2.09 22.70
C PHE A 151 11.98 -1.59 24.04
N ASP A 152 12.45 -2.47 24.91
CA ASP A 152 13.16 -2.03 26.13
C ASP A 152 14.52 -1.39 25.77
N GLU A 153 15.23 -1.88 24.77
CA GLU A 153 16.43 -1.23 24.22
C GLU A 153 16.10 0.11 23.54
N VAL A 154 14.96 0.22 22.83
CA VAL A 154 14.47 1.50 22.30
C VAL A 154 14.28 2.52 23.41
N ILE A 155 13.63 2.12 24.53
CA ILE A 155 13.42 2.99 25.69
C ILE A 155 14.76 3.39 26.32
N ALA A 156 15.72 2.48 26.42
CA ALA A 156 17.06 2.80 26.91
C ALA A 156 17.78 3.81 26.00
N LEU A 157 17.68 3.63 24.69
CA LEU A 157 18.22 4.57 23.70
C LEU A 157 17.55 5.95 23.78
N ASP A 158 16.22 5.99 23.99
CA ASP A 158 15.48 7.25 24.14
C ASP A 158 16.01 8.09 25.31
N ARG A 159 16.29 7.44 26.44
CA ARG A 159 16.89 8.11 27.62
C ARG A 159 18.27 8.70 27.31
N GLN A 160 19.04 8.10 26.41
CA GLN A 160 20.37 8.61 26.01
C GLN A 160 20.26 9.77 25.02
N LEU A 161 19.28 9.73 24.11
CA LEU A 161 19.10 10.75 23.06
C LEU A 161 18.30 11.97 23.51
N LYS A 162 17.37 11.80 24.45
CA LYS A 162 16.45 12.82 24.95
C LYS A 162 17.13 14.08 25.48
N PRO A 163 18.28 14.03 26.22
CA PRO A 163 19.01 15.24 26.62
C PRO A 163 19.53 16.09 25.45
N ARG A 164 19.62 15.48 24.26
CA ARG A 164 20.01 16.15 23.00
C ARG A 164 18.80 16.68 22.22
N GLY A 165 17.59 16.56 22.76
CA GLY A 165 16.35 16.90 22.07
C GLY A 165 15.94 15.94 20.95
N ILE A 166 16.47 14.71 20.96
CA ILE A 166 16.23 13.69 19.92
C ILE A 166 15.41 12.55 20.53
N GLY A 167 14.27 12.21 19.95
CA GLY A 167 13.51 11.00 20.27
C GLY A 167 14.13 9.74 19.64
N ALA A 168 14.01 8.60 20.30
CA ALA A 168 14.56 7.37 19.76
C ALA A 168 13.76 6.86 18.56
N ILE A 169 12.43 6.83 18.66
CA ILE A 169 11.55 6.24 17.64
C ILE A 169 10.25 7.01 17.51
N LEU A 170 9.70 7.02 16.29
CA LEU A 170 8.35 7.50 16.02
C LEU A 170 7.76 6.75 14.82
N TRP A 171 6.44 6.54 14.83
CA TRP A 171 5.66 6.08 13.69
C TRP A 171 4.21 6.53 13.82
N ASP A 172 3.38 6.34 12.79
CA ASP A 172 1.92 6.55 12.88
C ASP A 172 1.29 5.37 13.65
N TYR A 173 1.47 5.39 14.97
CA TYR A 173 1.12 4.29 15.86
C TYR A 173 -0.39 4.05 15.99
N ASN A 174 -1.23 4.99 15.57
CA ASN A 174 -2.68 4.82 15.52
C ASN A 174 -3.14 4.08 14.27
N LYS A 175 -2.24 3.87 13.30
CA LYS A 175 -2.50 3.07 12.11
C LYS A 175 -2.01 1.64 12.31
N SER A 176 -2.97 0.73 12.36
CA SER A 176 -2.70 -0.68 12.65
C SER A 176 -1.75 -1.33 11.64
N PHE A 177 -1.70 -0.87 10.39
CA PHE A 177 -0.72 -1.35 9.41
C PHE A 177 0.72 -1.17 9.90
N PHE A 178 1.07 0.00 10.46
CA PHE A 178 2.41 0.28 10.98
C PHE A 178 2.66 -0.33 12.36
N THR A 179 1.60 -0.52 13.14
CA THR A 179 1.68 -1.05 14.53
C THR A 179 1.54 -2.57 14.57
N TRP A 180 1.08 -3.19 13.48
CA TRP A 180 0.85 -4.63 13.41
C TRP A 180 2.06 -5.49 13.81
N PRO A 181 3.31 -5.13 13.47
CA PRO A 181 4.48 -5.89 13.90
C PRO A 181 4.53 -6.14 15.41
N LEU A 182 4.10 -5.14 16.21
CA LEU A 182 4.06 -5.21 17.66
C LEU A 182 2.91 -6.10 18.17
N LEU A 183 1.80 -6.13 17.45
CA LEU A 183 0.62 -6.91 17.82
C LEU A 183 0.79 -8.39 17.44
N ALA A 184 1.30 -8.66 16.25
CA ALA A 184 1.43 -10.00 15.72
C ALA A 184 2.65 -10.77 16.26
N GLY A 185 3.78 -10.09 16.49
CA GLY A 185 4.99 -10.73 16.99
C GLY A 185 4.78 -11.54 18.27
N PRO A 186 4.13 -11.00 19.31
CA PRO A 186 3.86 -11.74 20.55
C PRO A 186 2.74 -12.78 20.42
N GLY A 187 2.01 -12.87 19.27
CA GLY A 187 1.02 -13.90 19.01
C GLY A 187 -0.39 -13.41 18.67
N GLY A 188 -0.57 -12.13 18.31
CA GLY A 188 -1.79 -11.65 17.69
C GLY A 188 -1.95 -12.18 16.25
N TYR A 189 -3.18 -12.26 15.78
CA TYR A 189 -3.52 -12.58 14.39
C TYR A 189 -4.84 -11.89 14.00
N VAL A 190 -5.06 -11.68 12.72
CA VAL A 190 -6.32 -11.05 12.25
C VAL A 190 -7.45 -12.06 12.33
N PHE A 191 -7.35 -13.14 11.56
CA PHE A 191 -8.31 -14.25 11.52
C PHE A 191 -7.58 -15.57 11.73
N GLY A 192 -8.21 -16.48 12.47
CA GLY A 192 -7.76 -17.86 12.62
C GLY A 192 -7.97 -18.66 11.33
N ARG A 193 -7.74 -19.96 11.44
CA ARG A 193 -7.95 -20.89 10.34
C ARG A 193 -8.88 -22.02 10.77
N ASN A 194 -9.75 -22.44 9.84
CA ASN A 194 -10.59 -23.61 10.02
C ASN A 194 -9.78 -24.91 9.85
N ALA A 195 -10.42 -26.06 10.02
CA ALA A 195 -9.79 -27.37 9.88
C ALA A 195 -9.21 -27.65 8.48
N ALA A 196 -9.69 -26.95 7.44
CA ALA A 196 -9.15 -27.04 6.09
C ALA A 196 -7.96 -26.10 5.85
N GLY A 197 -7.54 -25.30 6.86
CA GLY A 197 -6.46 -24.33 6.76
C GLY A 197 -6.87 -23.00 6.11
N GLU A 198 -8.15 -22.80 5.82
CA GLU A 198 -8.68 -21.56 5.25
C GLU A 198 -8.92 -20.51 6.34
N LEU A 199 -8.84 -19.23 5.98
CA LEU A 199 -9.14 -18.14 6.91
C LEU A 199 -10.59 -18.23 7.42
N ASP A 200 -10.74 -18.15 8.74
CA ASP A 200 -12.03 -18.16 9.43
C ASP A 200 -12.30 -16.83 10.13
N ALA A 201 -13.13 -16.01 9.53
CA ALA A 201 -13.49 -14.69 10.06
C ALA A 201 -14.24 -14.71 11.40
N ALA A 202 -14.76 -15.86 11.82
CA ALA A 202 -15.33 -16.01 13.16
C ALA A 202 -14.27 -16.08 14.27
N GLN A 203 -13.06 -16.50 13.91
CA GLN A 203 -11.91 -16.60 14.81
C GLN A 203 -11.05 -15.33 14.72
N VAL A 204 -11.41 -14.31 15.48
CA VAL A 204 -10.66 -13.05 15.55
C VAL A 204 -9.64 -13.10 16.67
N GLY A 205 -8.37 -12.75 16.35
CA GLY A 205 -7.25 -12.84 17.29
C GLY A 205 -6.55 -11.51 17.60
N VAL A 206 -7.17 -10.37 17.27
CA VAL A 206 -6.60 -9.05 17.58
C VAL A 206 -6.59 -8.77 19.09
N ASN A 207 -7.37 -9.47 19.89
CA ASN A 207 -7.42 -9.36 21.35
C ASN A 207 -6.73 -10.52 22.08
N GLN A 208 -5.94 -11.33 21.39
CA GLN A 208 -5.09 -12.32 22.06
C GLN A 208 -4.12 -11.64 23.04
N PRO A 209 -3.72 -12.34 24.12
CA PRO A 209 -2.81 -11.75 25.11
C PRO A 209 -1.56 -11.12 24.53
N GLY A 210 -1.01 -11.70 23.45
CA GLY A 210 0.14 -11.14 22.74
C GLY A 210 -0.18 -9.82 22.03
N ALA A 211 -1.31 -9.72 21.35
CA ALA A 211 -1.75 -8.49 20.71
C ALA A 211 -2.00 -7.38 21.76
N VAL A 212 -2.61 -7.72 22.88
CA VAL A 212 -2.80 -6.80 24.01
C VAL A 212 -1.46 -6.32 24.58
N ALA A 213 -0.46 -7.21 24.68
CA ALA A 213 0.90 -6.80 25.10
C ALA A 213 1.55 -5.82 24.10
N GLY A 214 1.36 -6.04 22.79
CA GLY A 214 1.82 -5.09 21.76
C GLY A 214 1.14 -3.72 21.88
N ALA A 215 -0.16 -3.71 22.08
CA ALA A 215 -0.94 -2.47 22.32
C ALA A 215 -0.52 -1.76 23.62
N ALA A 216 -0.23 -2.51 24.68
CA ALA A 216 0.30 -1.96 25.94
C ALA A 216 1.69 -1.35 25.78
N MET A 217 2.52 -1.85 24.86
CA MET A 217 3.80 -1.20 24.53
C MET A 217 3.57 0.17 23.88
N VAL A 218 2.60 0.32 22.97
CA VAL A 218 2.24 1.64 22.41
C VAL A 218 1.77 2.58 23.53
N GLU A 219 0.88 2.12 24.41
CA GLU A 219 0.45 2.89 25.57
C GLU A 219 1.64 3.38 26.42
N ARG A 220 2.54 2.45 26.78
CA ARG A 220 3.74 2.75 27.57
C ARG A 220 4.62 3.82 26.93
N LEU A 221 4.91 3.67 25.63
CA LEU A 221 5.77 4.61 24.90
C LEU A 221 5.19 6.04 24.87
N VAL A 222 3.88 6.16 24.73
CA VAL A 222 3.19 7.49 24.72
C VAL A 222 2.99 8.02 26.12
N ARG A 223 2.53 7.20 27.07
CA ARG A 223 2.27 7.61 28.46
C ARG A 223 3.56 8.06 29.17
N ASP A 224 4.65 7.32 28.99
CA ASP A 224 5.93 7.60 29.65
C ASP A 224 6.75 8.67 28.90
N GLY A 225 6.19 9.24 27.82
CA GLY A 225 6.76 10.35 27.07
C GLY A 225 7.93 9.98 26.17
N HIS A 226 8.07 8.72 25.78
CA HIS A 226 9.05 8.27 24.78
C HIS A 226 8.61 8.63 23.35
N MET A 227 7.32 8.78 23.12
CA MET A 227 6.73 9.30 21.89
C MET A 227 5.70 10.40 22.19
N PRO A 228 5.57 11.42 21.32
CA PRO A 228 4.55 12.44 21.46
C PRO A 228 3.15 11.88 21.22
N ARG A 229 2.14 12.45 21.88
CA ARG A 229 0.73 12.12 21.62
C ARG A 229 0.28 12.66 20.26
N GLY A 230 -0.56 11.90 19.57
CA GLY A 230 -1.25 12.35 18.35
C GLY A 230 -0.35 12.44 17.11
N ALA A 231 0.88 11.93 17.16
CA ALA A 231 1.76 11.93 16.01
C ALA A 231 1.17 11.09 14.87
N ARG A 232 1.22 11.66 13.67
CA ARG A 232 0.74 11.07 12.43
C ARG A 232 1.91 10.86 11.47
N TYR A 233 1.63 10.26 10.33
CA TYR A 233 2.63 9.90 9.35
C TYR A 233 3.49 11.11 8.90
N ALA A 234 2.87 12.24 8.59
CA ALA A 234 3.59 13.44 8.15
C ALA A 234 4.53 14.01 9.21
N GLU A 235 4.10 14.02 10.49
CA GLU A 235 4.94 14.46 11.61
C GLU A 235 6.13 13.52 11.81
N MET A 236 5.92 12.20 11.68
CA MET A 236 6.99 11.20 11.75
C MET A 236 8.04 11.43 10.66
N GLU A 237 7.63 11.54 9.40
CA GLU A 237 8.56 11.77 8.29
C GLU A 237 9.33 13.08 8.45
N ALA A 238 8.63 14.16 8.82
CA ALA A 238 9.26 15.46 9.04
C ALA A 238 10.25 15.43 10.21
N ALA A 239 9.93 14.74 11.31
CA ALA A 239 10.84 14.62 12.46
C ALA A 239 12.09 13.79 12.11
N PHE A 240 11.93 12.70 11.36
CA PHE A 240 13.07 11.89 10.89
C PHE A 240 13.95 12.69 9.92
N ALA A 241 13.36 13.37 8.94
CA ALA A 241 14.08 14.18 7.97
C ALA A 241 14.88 15.33 8.62
N ARG A 242 14.42 15.86 9.75
CA ARG A 242 15.16 16.87 10.53
C ARG A 242 16.14 16.32 11.57
N GLY A 243 16.28 14.98 11.67
CA GLY A 243 17.11 14.34 12.67
C GLY A 243 16.60 14.52 14.12
N GLN A 244 15.32 14.87 14.28
CA GLN A 244 14.66 15.03 15.58
C GLN A 244 14.17 13.69 16.16
N VAL A 245 14.14 12.65 15.35
CA VAL A 245 13.93 11.27 15.76
C VAL A 245 14.95 10.38 15.07
N ALA A 246 15.47 9.41 15.81
CA ALA A 246 16.57 8.56 15.34
C ALA A 246 16.08 7.39 14.48
N MET A 247 14.86 6.92 14.70
CA MET A 247 14.28 5.76 14.03
C MET A 247 12.81 5.99 13.71
N MET A 248 12.32 5.33 12.66
CA MET A 248 10.89 5.28 12.32
C MET A 248 10.48 3.89 11.85
N ILE A 249 9.22 3.52 12.07
CA ILE A 249 8.63 2.33 11.46
C ILE A 249 7.89 2.77 10.21
N SER A 250 8.40 2.38 9.04
CA SER A 250 7.79 2.70 7.74
C SER A 250 8.27 1.72 6.67
N GLY A 251 7.86 1.92 5.44
CA GLY A 251 8.27 1.12 4.29
C GLY A 251 9.16 1.89 3.31
N PRO A 252 9.50 1.26 2.16
CA PRO A 252 10.40 1.84 1.16
C PRO A 252 9.95 3.20 0.61
N TRP A 253 8.66 3.46 0.61
CA TRP A 253 8.09 4.74 0.15
C TRP A 253 8.57 5.96 0.96
N ALA A 254 9.07 5.77 2.18
CA ALA A 254 9.66 6.83 3.01
C ALA A 254 11.13 7.13 2.68
N TRP A 255 11.81 6.28 1.89
CA TRP A 255 13.26 6.39 1.68
C TRP A 255 13.68 7.64 0.93
N ASP A 256 12.87 8.11 -0.03
CA ASP A 256 13.24 9.26 -0.86
C ASP A 256 13.23 10.56 -0.05
N ASN A 257 12.33 10.71 0.92
CA ASN A 257 12.33 11.84 1.84
C ASN A 257 13.58 11.82 2.73
N ALA A 258 13.98 10.65 3.22
CA ALA A 258 15.21 10.49 4.00
C ALA A 258 16.47 10.81 3.16
N LYS A 259 16.53 10.33 1.90
CA LYS A 259 17.63 10.63 0.96
C LYS A 259 17.70 12.13 0.65
N LYS A 260 16.57 12.76 0.34
CA LYS A 260 16.49 14.22 0.05
C LYS A 260 16.93 15.05 1.25
N ALA A 261 16.71 14.56 2.48
CA ALA A 261 17.20 15.18 3.70
C ALA A 261 18.68 14.89 4.00
N GLY A 262 19.39 14.14 3.14
CA GLY A 262 20.79 13.81 3.33
C GLY A 262 21.07 12.80 4.45
N ILE A 263 20.07 12.03 4.88
CA ILE A 263 20.23 11.07 5.96
C ILE A 263 20.80 9.75 5.42
N ASP A 264 21.96 9.32 5.95
CA ASP A 264 22.45 7.95 5.77
C ASP A 264 21.68 7.02 6.70
N PHE A 265 20.80 6.20 6.12
CA PHE A 265 19.92 5.30 6.85
C PHE A 265 20.09 3.85 6.42
N ALA A 266 19.68 2.96 7.30
CA ALA A 266 19.54 1.54 7.00
C ALA A 266 18.17 1.02 7.47
N VAL A 267 17.88 -0.22 7.11
CA VAL A 267 16.62 -0.91 7.44
C VAL A 267 16.95 -2.15 8.29
N ALA A 268 16.16 -2.37 9.32
CA ALA A 268 16.25 -3.51 10.21
C ALA A 268 14.86 -4.10 10.51
N PRO A 269 14.76 -5.27 11.15
CA PRO A 269 13.51 -5.74 11.74
C PRO A 269 12.96 -4.74 12.77
N VAL A 270 11.63 -4.65 12.85
CA VAL A 270 10.98 -3.89 13.93
C VAL A 270 11.32 -4.56 15.27
N PRO A 271 11.73 -3.80 16.31
CA PRO A 271 12.07 -4.36 17.61
C PRO A 271 10.98 -5.26 18.19
N ALA A 272 11.37 -6.31 18.90
CA ALA A 272 10.46 -7.21 19.56
C ALA A 272 9.83 -6.57 20.81
N VAL A 273 8.52 -6.77 21.01
CA VAL A 273 7.82 -6.39 22.25
C VAL A 273 8.17 -7.35 23.39
N VAL A 274 8.25 -8.64 23.06
CA VAL A 274 8.61 -9.71 24.00
C VAL A 274 9.92 -10.34 23.54
N PRO A 275 10.97 -10.36 24.36
CA PRO A 275 12.24 -11.00 24.00
C PRO A 275 12.01 -12.43 23.48
N GLY A 276 12.71 -12.78 22.40
CA GLY A 276 12.58 -14.09 21.76
C GLY A 276 11.31 -14.28 20.88
N LYS A 277 10.44 -13.28 20.80
CA LYS A 277 9.28 -13.27 19.89
C LYS A 277 9.47 -12.15 18.86
N PRO A 278 10.04 -12.44 17.70
CA PRO A 278 10.29 -11.42 16.67
C PRO A 278 9.00 -10.75 16.20
N SER A 279 9.07 -9.49 15.90
CA SER A 279 7.98 -8.73 15.29
C SER A 279 7.62 -9.30 13.92
N ARG A 280 6.32 -9.29 13.59
CA ARG A 280 5.78 -9.86 12.35
C ARG A 280 4.98 -8.81 11.61
N PRO A 281 5.57 -8.09 10.64
CA PRO A 281 4.85 -7.07 9.88
C PRO A 281 3.77 -7.70 8.99
N PHE A 282 2.78 -6.89 8.60
CA PHE A 282 1.97 -7.22 7.45
C PHE A 282 2.81 -7.22 6.18
N VAL A 283 2.54 -8.19 5.32
CA VAL A 283 3.03 -8.20 3.95
C VAL A 283 1.89 -7.79 3.04
N GLY A 284 2.00 -6.56 2.54
CA GLY A 284 1.15 -6.04 1.48
C GLY A 284 1.72 -6.38 0.11
N VAL A 285 0.88 -6.45 -0.88
CA VAL A 285 1.30 -6.51 -2.28
C VAL A 285 0.57 -5.40 -3.03
N LEU A 286 1.31 -4.38 -3.43
CA LEU A 286 0.80 -3.35 -4.32
C LEU A 286 0.58 -3.97 -5.70
N GLY A 287 -0.56 -3.69 -6.30
CA GLY A 287 -0.86 -4.13 -7.66
C GLY A 287 -2.00 -3.32 -8.27
N CYS A 288 -2.28 -3.59 -9.54
CA CYS A 288 -3.32 -2.88 -10.27
C CYS A 288 -4.45 -3.83 -10.68
N MET A 289 -5.68 -3.40 -10.47
CA MET A 289 -6.91 -4.12 -10.78
C MET A 289 -7.67 -3.38 -11.90
N VAL A 290 -8.39 -4.12 -12.72
CA VAL A 290 -9.26 -3.55 -13.77
C VAL A 290 -10.66 -3.40 -13.19
N SER A 291 -11.20 -2.18 -13.25
CA SER A 291 -12.55 -1.88 -12.77
C SER A 291 -13.62 -2.54 -13.64
N SER A 292 -14.68 -3.06 -13.02
CA SER A 292 -15.84 -3.57 -13.74
C SER A 292 -16.58 -2.45 -14.48
N ALA A 293 -16.51 -1.22 -13.98
CA ALA A 293 -17.12 -0.02 -14.59
C ALA A 293 -16.38 0.45 -15.86
N SER A 294 -15.15 0.01 -16.09
CA SER A 294 -14.40 0.38 -17.30
C SER A 294 -15.11 -0.08 -18.57
N ARG A 295 -15.18 0.81 -19.56
CA ARG A 295 -15.68 0.49 -20.90
C ARG A 295 -14.59 0.03 -21.87
N ILE A 296 -13.32 0.13 -21.45
CA ILE A 296 -12.12 -0.14 -22.24
C ILE A 296 -11.21 -1.15 -21.54
N LYS A 297 -11.80 -2.22 -21.00
CA LYS A 297 -11.10 -3.22 -20.18
C LYS A 297 -9.88 -3.86 -20.87
N ASP A 298 -9.98 -4.03 -22.20
CA ASP A 298 -8.86 -4.63 -22.95
C ASP A 298 -7.69 -3.66 -23.09
N VAL A 299 -7.97 -2.35 -23.28
CA VAL A 299 -6.94 -1.30 -23.23
C VAL A 299 -6.32 -1.20 -21.83
N ALA A 300 -7.16 -1.31 -20.79
CA ALA A 300 -6.68 -1.32 -19.41
C ALA A 300 -5.74 -2.49 -19.11
N ARG A 301 -6.07 -3.70 -19.60
CA ARG A 301 -5.20 -4.88 -19.49
C ARG A 301 -3.91 -4.68 -20.27
N GLU A 302 -3.99 -4.21 -21.52
CA GLU A 302 -2.83 -3.93 -22.38
C GLU A 302 -1.87 -2.95 -21.70
N PHE A 303 -2.40 -1.86 -21.14
CA PHE A 303 -1.59 -0.89 -20.39
C PHE A 303 -0.86 -1.55 -19.22
N VAL A 304 -1.55 -2.36 -18.40
CA VAL A 304 -0.94 -2.96 -17.20
C VAL A 304 0.05 -4.07 -17.60
N GLU A 305 -0.36 -5.03 -18.46
CA GLU A 305 0.47 -6.20 -18.77
C GLU A 305 1.71 -5.86 -19.59
N ASN A 306 1.53 -5.03 -20.63
CA ASN A 306 2.54 -4.85 -21.66
C ASN A 306 3.26 -3.48 -21.59
N HIS A 307 2.83 -2.59 -20.69
CA HIS A 307 3.50 -1.30 -20.51
C HIS A 307 3.89 -1.05 -19.05
N LEU A 308 2.96 -1.08 -18.10
CA LEU A 308 3.25 -0.78 -16.70
C LEU A 308 4.21 -1.81 -16.07
N LEU A 309 4.00 -3.09 -16.33
CA LEU A 309 4.83 -4.15 -15.76
C LEU A 309 6.13 -4.43 -16.53
N LYS A 310 6.51 -3.64 -17.53
CA LYS A 310 7.88 -3.66 -18.07
C LYS A 310 8.88 -3.25 -16.98
N VAL A 311 10.06 -3.87 -16.96
CA VAL A 311 11.11 -3.52 -15.98
C VAL A 311 11.48 -2.03 -16.05
N GLU A 312 11.57 -1.47 -17.26
CA GLU A 312 11.86 -0.05 -17.48
C GLU A 312 10.79 0.87 -16.89
N SER A 313 9.52 0.47 -16.97
CA SER A 313 8.40 1.20 -16.38
C SER A 313 8.44 1.11 -14.85
N LEU A 314 8.71 -0.07 -14.30
CA LEU A 314 8.90 -0.25 -12.86
C LEU A 314 10.07 0.58 -12.34
N LYS A 315 11.18 0.68 -13.08
CA LYS A 315 12.31 1.56 -12.78
C LYS A 315 11.89 3.04 -12.80
N THR A 316 11.08 3.44 -13.77
CA THR A 316 10.56 4.82 -13.87
C THR A 316 9.69 5.18 -12.66
N ILE A 317 8.83 4.26 -12.20
CA ILE A 317 8.02 4.44 -10.99
C ILE A 317 8.93 4.47 -9.76
N SER A 318 9.87 3.52 -9.65
CA SER A 318 10.77 3.40 -8.50
C SER A 318 11.77 4.55 -8.36
N ALA A 319 12.06 5.27 -9.45
CA ALA A 319 12.89 6.47 -9.43
C ALA A 319 12.19 7.68 -8.80
N ASP A 320 10.85 7.67 -8.77
CA ASP A 320 10.03 8.70 -8.11
C ASP A 320 9.72 8.32 -6.66
N VAL A 321 9.22 7.10 -6.46
CA VAL A 321 8.96 6.51 -5.14
C VAL A 321 9.49 5.09 -5.12
N ALA A 322 10.40 4.79 -4.21
CA ALA A 322 11.01 3.48 -4.12
C ALA A 322 9.96 2.38 -3.93
N LEU A 323 9.87 1.46 -4.88
CA LEU A 323 9.00 0.28 -4.80
C LEU A 323 9.46 -0.72 -3.72
N GLY A 324 10.71 -0.61 -3.27
CA GLY A 324 11.30 -1.55 -2.32
C GLY A 324 11.55 -2.89 -2.96
N THR A 325 10.69 -3.86 -2.72
CA THR A 325 10.80 -5.21 -3.25
C THR A 325 9.86 -5.43 -4.44
N PRO A 326 10.29 -5.17 -5.69
CA PRO A 326 9.46 -5.42 -6.85
C PRO A 326 9.00 -6.88 -6.89
N ALA A 327 7.75 -7.09 -7.32
CA ALA A 327 7.23 -8.45 -7.53
C ALA A 327 7.86 -9.12 -8.77
N ASP A 328 8.44 -8.37 -9.69
CA ASP A 328 9.22 -8.88 -10.82
C ASP A 328 10.55 -9.44 -10.35
N LYS A 329 10.76 -10.74 -10.56
CA LYS A 329 11.95 -11.48 -10.10
C LYS A 329 13.27 -10.98 -10.71
N ALA A 330 13.24 -10.48 -11.95
CA ALA A 330 14.43 -9.98 -12.61
C ALA A 330 14.82 -8.61 -12.05
N TYR A 331 13.85 -7.73 -11.92
CA TYR A 331 14.07 -6.41 -11.35
C TYR A 331 14.47 -6.48 -9.87
N PHE A 332 13.86 -7.38 -9.08
CA PHE A 332 14.28 -7.62 -7.70
C PHE A 332 15.76 -8.03 -7.62
N ARG A 333 16.22 -8.95 -8.50
CA ARG A 333 17.63 -9.36 -8.52
C ARG A 333 18.58 -8.20 -8.84
N GLU A 334 18.20 -7.28 -9.72
CA GLU A 334 19.00 -6.08 -9.99
C GLU A 334 19.16 -5.19 -8.75
N LEU A 335 18.10 -5.09 -7.93
CA LEU A 335 18.09 -4.27 -6.72
C LEU A 335 18.70 -4.95 -5.50
N SER A 336 18.95 -6.26 -5.53
CA SER A 336 19.43 -7.04 -4.38
C SER A 336 20.85 -6.69 -3.92
N ALA A 337 21.57 -5.86 -4.65
CA ALA A 337 22.83 -5.27 -4.19
C ALA A 337 22.62 -4.18 -3.11
N ASP A 338 21.43 -3.59 -3.00
CA ASP A 338 21.11 -2.63 -1.94
C ASP A 338 20.69 -3.38 -0.66
N PRO A 339 21.45 -3.25 0.45
CA PRO A 339 21.15 -3.94 1.70
C PRO A 339 19.78 -3.58 2.28
N ARG A 340 19.25 -2.40 1.95
CA ARG A 340 17.89 -1.98 2.38
C ARG A 340 16.80 -2.82 1.70
N ILE A 341 16.99 -3.15 0.42
CA ILE A 341 16.08 -4.04 -0.33
C ILE A 341 16.10 -5.44 0.28
N VAL A 342 17.30 -5.96 0.57
CA VAL A 342 17.48 -7.29 1.21
C VAL A 342 16.81 -7.31 2.59
N ALA A 343 17.02 -6.28 3.41
CA ALA A 343 16.40 -6.17 4.73
C ALA A 343 14.87 -6.06 4.65
N THR A 344 14.33 -5.32 3.66
CA THR A 344 12.88 -5.22 3.44
C THR A 344 12.28 -6.56 3.03
N MET A 345 12.95 -7.31 2.15
CA MET A 345 12.50 -8.66 1.79
C MET A 345 12.57 -9.61 2.99
N ALA A 346 13.61 -9.53 3.82
CA ALA A 346 13.70 -10.33 5.04
C ALA A 346 12.55 -10.01 6.02
N ASN A 347 12.18 -8.74 6.17
CA ASN A 347 11.02 -8.34 6.95
C ASN A 347 9.72 -8.91 6.35
N ALA A 348 9.56 -8.88 5.03
CA ALA A 348 8.41 -9.48 4.36
C ALA A 348 8.35 -11.00 4.57
N GLN A 349 9.48 -11.70 4.50
CA GLN A 349 9.54 -13.15 4.73
C GLN A 349 9.23 -13.53 6.18
N ALA A 350 9.59 -12.70 7.16
CA ALA A 350 9.25 -12.89 8.57
C ALA A 350 7.80 -12.47 8.90
N GLY A 351 7.16 -11.73 8.02
CA GLY A 351 5.82 -11.19 8.18
C GLY A 351 4.69 -12.17 7.86
N GLU A 352 3.50 -11.64 7.79
CA GLU A 352 2.32 -12.39 7.34
C GLU A 352 1.54 -11.64 6.27
N PRO A 353 1.06 -12.33 5.22
CA PRO A 353 0.24 -11.69 4.19
C PRO A 353 -1.03 -11.09 4.81
N ILE A 354 -1.37 -9.88 4.40
CA ILE A 354 -2.67 -9.30 4.77
C ILE A 354 -3.77 -10.22 4.23
N PRO A 355 -4.76 -10.61 5.05
CA PRO A 355 -5.90 -11.36 4.55
C PRO A 355 -6.62 -10.62 3.42
N ASN A 356 -6.91 -11.31 2.32
CA ASN A 356 -7.62 -10.73 1.17
C ASN A 356 -9.10 -11.14 1.10
N ILE A 357 -9.70 -11.53 2.23
CA ILE A 357 -11.12 -11.87 2.34
C ILE A 357 -11.99 -10.64 2.62
N PRO A 358 -13.28 -10.63 2.24
CA PRO A 358 -14.16 -9.46 2.39
C PRO A 358 -14.23 -8.90 3.82
N GLU A 359 -14.11 -9.75 4.83
CA GLU A 359 -14.18 -9.40 6.24
C GLU A 359 -12.98 -8.52 6.68
N MET A 360 -11.89 -8.50 5.91
CA MET A 360 -10.73 -7.63 6.18
C MET A 360 -11.08 -6.13 6.20
N GLN A 361 -12.10 -5.71 5.48
CA GLN A 361 -12.61 -4.32 5.52
C GLN A 361 -12.95 -3.82 6.94
N ARG A 362 -13.20 -4.72 7.90
CA ARG A 362 -13.53 -4.37 9.29
C ARG A 362 -12.30 -4.21 10.17
N PHE A 363 -11.16 -4.79 9.77
CA PHE A 363 -9.96 -4.83 10.60
C PHE A 363 -9.39 -3.43 10.83
N PHE A 364 -9.04 -2.71 9.77
CA PHE A 364 -8.37 -1.41 9.90
C PHE A 364 -9.20 -0.40 10.72
N PRO A 365 -10.49 -0.16 10.43
CA PRO A 365 -11.28 0.76 11.22
C PRO A 365 -11.41 0.35 12.69
N ALA A 366 -11.53 -0.96 12.98
CA ALA A 366 -11.72 -1.46 14.33
C ALA A 366 -10.44 -1.33 15.16
N VAL A 367 -9.27 -1.71 14.61
CA VAL A 367 -8.01 -1.71 15.34
C VAL A 367 -7.39 -0.30 15.40
N ASP A 368 -7.51 0.51 14.34
CA ASP A 368 -7.09 1.92 14.36
C ASP A 368 -7.82 2.70 15.48
N ALA A 369 -9.14 2.53 15.58
CA ALA A 369 -9.92 3.18 16.65
C ALA A 369 -9.51 2.69 18.06
N ALA A 370 -9.14 1.42 18.21
CA ALA A 370 -8.65 0.88 19.48
C ALA A 370 -7.29 1.48 19.84
N LEU A 371 -6.33 1.53 18.89
CA LEU A 371 -5.01 2.13 19.09
C LEU A 371 -5.12 3.63 19.44
N GLU A 372 -6.02 4.34 18.79
CA GLU A 372 -6.30 5.74 19.11
C GLU A 372 -6.87 5.92 20.52
N ALA A 373 -7.79 5.05 20.94
CA ALA A 373 -8.33 5.09 22.30
C ALA A 373 -7.26 4.80 23.36
N ILE A 374 -6.37 3.85 23.10
CA ILE A 374 -5.25 3.48 23.97
C ILE A 374 -4.24 4.62 24.07
N SER A 375 -3.76 5.14 22.95
CA SER A 375 -2.72 6.19 22.93
C SER A 375 -3.19 7.50 23.54
N ASN A 376 -4.50 7.78 23.50
CA ASN A 376 -5.12 8.92 24.16
C ASN A 376 -5.46 8.66 25.65
N GLY A 377 -5.24 7.45 26.16
CA GLY A 377 -5.54 7.07 27.55
C GLY A 377 -7.04 6.97 27.84
N ARG A 378 -7.89 6.79 26.81
CA ARG A 378 -9.35 6.67 26.95
C ARG A 378 -9.79 5.27 27.34
N GLN A 379 -9.05 4.25 26.97
CA GLN A 379 -9.33 2.84 27.27
C GLN A 379 -8.04 2.10 27.60
N SER A 380 -8.17 1.05 28.43
CA SER A 380 -7.05 0.13 28.62
C SER A 380 -6.75 -0.65 27.32
N PRO A 381 -5.50 -1.10 27.10
CA PRO A 381 -5.18 -1.94 25.94
C PRO A 381 -6.10 -3.15 25.80
N LYS A 382 -6.43 -3.82 26.92
CA LYS A 382 -7.32 -4.97 26.90
C LYS A 382 -8.73 -4.61 26.45
N ASP A 383 -9.35 -3.60 27.05
CA ASP A 383 -10.73 -3.23 26.74
C ASP A 383 -10.89 -2.71 25.32
N ALA A 384 -9.91 -1.93 24.85
CA ALA A 384 -9.91 -1.41 23.49
C ALA A 384 -9.77 -2.52 22.43
N MET A 385 -8.87 -3.49 22.67
CA MET A 385 -8.65 -4.60 21.74
C MET A 385 -9.82 -5.62 21.80
N ASP A 386 -10.45 -5.84 22.95
CA ASP A 386 -11.69 -6.61 23.06
C ASP A 386 -12.83 -5.94 22.27
N GLY A 387 -12.95 -4.62 22.38
CA GLY A 387 -13.90 -3.84 21.59
C GLY A 387 -13.62 -3.92 20.08
N ALA A 388 -12.35 -3.90 19.67
CA ALA A 388 -11.98 -4.10 18.26
C ALA A 388 -12.39 -5.50 17.77
N ALA A 389 -12.06 -6.54 18.53
CA ALA A 389 -12.44 -7.92 18.19
C ALA A 389 -13.96 -8.09 18.08
N ALA A 390 -14.72 -7.46 18.97
CA ALA A 390 -16.19 -7.47 18.91
C ALA A 390 -16.71 -6.82 17.61
N ARG A 391 -16.18 -5.63 17.23
CA ARG A 391 -16.56 -4.96 15.98
C ARG A 391 -16.22 -5.78 14.73
N MET A 392 -15.13 -6.53 14.73
CA MET A 392 -14.75 -7.40 13.62
C MET A 392 -15.66 -8.60 13.45
N ARG A 393 -16.27 -9.12 14.55
CA ARG A 393 -17.19 -10.27 14.55
C ARG A 393 -18.63 -9.92 14.16
N VAL A 394 -19.02 -8.66 14.14
CA VAL A 394 -20.37 -8.25 13.75
C VAL A 394 -20.66 -8.72 12.32
N ARG A 395 -21.78 -9.44 12.12
CA ARG A 395 -22.22 -9.97 10.81
C ARG A 395 -22.89 -8.90 9.96
#